data_0b22495ef4c1f3d08e970e7f3b2a8932
#
_entry.id   0b22495ef4c1f3d08e970e7f3b2a8932
#
_cell.length_a   1.000
_cell.length_b   1.000
_cell.length_c   1.000
_cell.angle_alpha   90.00
_cell.angle_beta   90.00
_cell.angle_gamma   90.00
#
_symmetry.space_group_name_H-M   'P 1'
#
loop_
_entity.id
_entity.type
_entity.pdbx_description
1 polymer ?
#
loop_
_entity_poly.entity_id
_entity_poly.type
_entity_poly.pdbx_seq_one_letter_code
_entity_poly.pdbx_strand_id
1 'polypeptide(L)'
;MERLELTLHPTKTRIVGLWTGEEGFDFLGMHHRKTKAETSKGQVYYTTQQWLCRKAEERIREGVKERLAPPGMRRLSFEEHVEYLNPKIQGWRNYYYTAYSQRKMAKLDWYIRQRFAKWYAKKHKRRRWLSSLREVKSLSIQYGLKTLL
;
A
#
# COMPACT_ATOMS: atom_id res chain seq x y z
N MET A 1 -8.59 25.31 33.98
CA MET A 1 -8.09 24.31 32.99
C MET A 1 -8.77 22.98 33.28
N GLU A 2 -9.60 22.55 32.38
CA GLU A 2 -10.11 21.17 32.44
C GLU A 2 -8.98 20.20 32.11
N ARG A 3 -8.70 19.29 33.05
CA ARG A 3 -7.78 18.17 32.79
C ARG A 3 -8.53 17.13 31.98
N LEU A 4 -8.03 16.83 30.78
CA LEU A 4 -8.46 15.65 30.02
C LEU A 4 -7.96 14.39 30.74
N GLU A 5 -8.86 13.65 31.37
CA GLU A 5 -8.56 12.35 31.93
C GLU A 5 -8.65 11.29 30.80
N LEU A 6 -7.51 10.84 30.34
CA LEU A 6 -7.42 9.76 29.35
C LEU A 6 -7.02 8.47 30.05
N THR A 7 -7.79 7.40 29.84
CA THR A 7 -7.50 6.08 30.36
C THR A 7 -6.86 5.23 29.27
N LEU A 8 -5.67 4.69 29.56
CA LEU A 8 -4.97 3.77 28.64
C LEU A 8 -5.63 2.40 28.62
N HIS A 9 -5.82 1.85 27.40
CA HIS A 9 -6.38 0.50 27.27
C HIS A 9 -5.33 -0.54 27.64
N PRO A 10 -5.57 -1.40 28.66
CA PRO A 10 -4.55 -2.28 29.25
C PRO A 10 -4.00 -3.32 28.26
N THR A 11 -4.80 -3.81 27.31
CA THR A 11 -4.38 -4.81 26.32
C THR A 11 -3.83 -4.23 25.01
N LYS A 12 -4.15 -2.95 24.69
CA LYS A 12 -3.71 -2.25 23.48
C LYS A 12 -2.57 -1.28 23.73
N THR A 13 -2.24 -1.01 24.98
CA THR A 13 -1.15 -0.10 25.37
C THR A 13 0.11 -0.91 25.61
N ARG A 14 1.20 -0.46 25.01
CA ARG A 14 2.50 -1.10 25.15
C ARG A 14 3.61 -0.06 25.14
N ILE A 15 4.66 -0.30 25.94
CA ILE A 15 5.89 0.49 25.91
C ILE A 15 6.86 -0.14 24.91
N VAL A 16 7.43 0.65 24.02
CA VAL A 16 8.36 0.20 22.98
C VAL A 16 9.73 0.83 23.20
N GLY A 17 10.76 -0.02 23.28
CA GLY A 17 12.16 0.43 23.36
C GLY A 17 12.72 0.75 21.96
N LEU A 18 13.05 2.01 21.70
CA LEU A 18 13.59 2.45 20.42
C LEU A 18 15.12 2.60 20.39
N TRP A 19 15.78 2.33 21.50
CA TRP A 19 17.23 2.60 21.65
C TRP A 19 18.12 1.76 20.74
N THR A 20 17.83 0.47 20.62
CA THR A 20 18.64 -0.49 19.84
C THR A 20 18.23 -0.60 18.38
N GLY A 21 17.06 -0.05 18.01
CA GLY A 21 16.47 -0.24 16.69
C GLY A 21 15.89 -1.64 16.45
N GLU A 22 15.78 -2.49 17.48
CA GLU A 22 15.21 -3.84 17.37
C GLU A 22 13.70 -3.82 17.41
N GLU A 23 13.11 -2.87 18.11
CA GLU A 23 11.68 -2.70 18.23
C GLU A 23 11.17 -1.54 17.37
N GLY A 24 9.95 -1.70 16.88
CA GLY A 24 9.19 -0.67 16.21
C GLY A 24 7.74 -0.68 16.67
N PHE A 25 6.96 0.27 16.22
CA PHE A 25 5.54 0.35 16.54
C PHE A 25 4.74 0.84 15.34
N ASP A 26 3.48 0.45 15.29
CA ASP A 26 2.54 0.88 14.27
C ASP A 26 1.67 2.02 14.82
N PHE A 27 1.63 3.12 14.10
CA PHE A 27 0.80 4.27 14.43
C PHE A 27 0.19 4.87 13.16
N LEU A 28 -1.12 5.03 13.15
CA LEU A 28 -1.89 5.56 12.01
C LEU A 28 -1.58 4.88 10.67
N GLY A 29 -1.40 3.57 10.68
CA GLY A 29 -1.11 2.79 9.47
C GLY A 29 0.35 2.80 9.02
N MET A 30 1.22 3.50 9.74
CA MET A 30 2.66 3.54 9.49
C MET A 30 3.42 2.77 10.57
N HIS A 31 4.41 2.01 10.15
CA HIS A 31 5.38 1.39 11.04
C HIS A 31 6.55 2.33 11.26
N HIS A 32 6.88 2.60 12.52
CA HIS A 32 7.98 3.46 12.94
C HIS A 32 9.06 2.63 13.59
N ARG A 33 10.29 2.81 13.15
CA ARG A 33 11.45 2.12 13.71
C ARG A 33 12.67 3.01 13.71
N LYS A 34 13.43 2.97 14.80
CA LYS A 34 14.75 3.59 14.87
C LYS A 34 15.78 2.67 14.20
N THR A 35 16.58 3.21 13.32
CA THR A 35 17.61 2.46 12.61
C THR A 35 18.94 3.17 12.71
N LYS A 36 20.00 2.35 12.74
CA LYS A 36 21.39 2.83 12.70
C LYS A 36 21.75 3.14 11.24
N ALA A 37 22.29 4.31 11.02
CA ALA A 37 22.81 4.73 9.72
C ALA A 37 24.26 5.21 9.87
N GLU A 38 25.01 5.21 8.80
CA GLU A 38 26.39 5.66 8.76
C GLU A 38 26.57 6.70 7.67
N THR A 39 27.27 7.79 8.02
CA THR A 39 27.63 8.82 7.04
C THR A 39 28.77 8.33 6.14
N SER A 40 28.97 9.00 5.01
CA SER A 40 30.12 8.74 4.13
C SER A 40 31.50 8.90 4.80
N LYS A 41 31.54 9.59 5.96
CA LYS A 41 32.73 9.79 6.79
C LYS A 41 32.87 8.79 7.93
N GLY A 42 32.04 7.73 7.96
CA GLY A 42 32.07 6.68 8.98
C GLY A 42 31.43 7.04 10.32
N GLN A 43 30.76 8.19 10.42
CA GLN A 43 30.05 8.56 11.64
C GLN A 43 28.71 7.83 11.72
N VAL A 44 28.49 7.16 12.85
CA VAL A 44 27.26 6.43 13.13
C VAL A 44 26.23 7.37 13.76
N TYR A 45 25.02 7.35 13.22
CA TYR A 45 23.87 8.07 13.78
C TYR A 45 22.62 7.21 13.75
N TYR A 46 21.63 7.58 14.55
CA TYR A 46 20.34 6.91 14.55
C TYR A 46 19.29 7.80 13.89
N THR A 47 18.48 7.21 13.02
CA THR A 47 17.37 7.89 12.36
C THR A 47 16.09 7.10 12.53
N THR A 48 14.94 7.75 12.50
CA THR A 48 13.65 7.11 12.51
C THR A 48 13.19 6.88 11.07
N GLN A 49 12.93 5.64 10.74
CA GLN A 49 12.37 5.24 9.45
C GLN A 49 10.88 4.95 9.59
N GLN A 50 10.13 5.28 8.56
CA GLN A 50 8.70 5.07 8.50
C GLN A 50 8.32 4.40 7.18
N TRP A 51 7.49 3.38 7.25
CA TRP A 51 6.88 2.74 6.08
C TRP A 51 5.50 2.22 6.42
N LEU A 52 4.66 1.96 5.41
CA LEU A 52 3.31 1.46 5.67
C LEU A 52 3.36 0.12 6.43
N CYS A 53 2.51 -0.02 7.46
CA CYS A 53 2.42 -1.23 8.26
C CYS A 53 1.67 -2.34 7.50
N ARG A 54 1.76 -3.58 7.99
CA ARG A 54 1.10 -4.74 7.38
C ARG A 54 -0.42 -4.57 7.25
N LYS A 55 -1.07 -4.02 8.26
CA LYS A 55 -2.52 -3.76 8.22
C LYS A 55 -2.91 -2.76 7.12
N ALA A 56 -2.07 -1.75 6.87
CA ALA A 56 -2.28 -0.80 5.79
C ALA A 56 -2.12 -1.47 4.41
N GLU A 57 -1.11 -2.32 4.24
CA GLU A 57 -0.94 -3.12 3.01
C GLU A 57 -2.18 -4.00 2.73
N GLU A 58 -2.68 -4.67 3.76
CA GLU A 58 -3.87 -5.54 3.67
C GLU A 58 -5.12 -4.73 3.28
N ARG A 59 -5.33 -3.54 3.88
CA ARG A 59 -6.44 -2.64 3.50
C ARG A 59 -6.39 -2.20 2.04
N ILE A 60 -5.20 -1.85 1.55
CA ILE A 60 -5.02 -1.46 0.14
C ILE A 60 -5.36 -2.65 -0.77
N ARG A 61 -4.86 -3.84 -0.45
CA ARG A 61 -5.14 -5.06 -1.22
C ARG A 61 -6.62 -5.41 -1.21
N GLU A 62 -7.28 -5.31 -0.08
CA GLU A 62 -8.71 -5.56 0.04
C GLU A 62 -9.53 -4.55 -0.75
N GLY A 63 -9.23 -3.25 -0.65
CA GLY A 63 -9.93 -2.22 -1.41
C GLY A 63 -9.85 -2.42 -2.92
N VAL A 64 -8.72 -2.87 -3.44
CA VAL A 64 -8.56 -3.24 -4.86
C VAL A 64 -9.33 -4.53 -5.19
N LYS A 65 -9.23 -5.54 -4.32
CA LYS A 65 -9.92 -6.82 -4.51
C LYS A 65 -11.44 -6.67 -4.52
N GLU A 66 -11.99 -5.92 -3.59
CA GLU A 66 -13.43 -5.66 -3.50
C GLU A 66 -13.98 -4.99 -4.78
N ARG A 67 -13.18 -4.15 -5.43
CA ARG A 67 -13.58 -3.50 -6.68
C ARG A 67 -13.50 -4.42 -7.88
N LEU A 68 -12.50 -5.30 -7.97
CA LEU A 68 -12.20 -6.07 -9.19
C LEU A 68 -12.63 -7.54 -9.13
N ALA A 69 -12.75 -8.14 -7.93
CA ALA A 69 -13.03 -9.56 -7.79
C ALA A 69 -14.50 -9.96 -8.02
N PRO A 70 -15.53 -9.16 -7.61
CA PRO A 70 -16.91 -9.57 -7.73
C PRO A 70 -17.32 -9.84 -9.20
N PRO A 71 -18.12 -10.88 -9.47
CA PRO A 71 -18.56 -11.21 -10.84
C PRO A 71 -19.29 -10.09 -11.55
N GLY A 72 -20.09 -9.31 -10.82
CA GLY A 72 -20.83 -8.16 -11.36
C GLY A 72 -19.93 -7.05 -11.93
N MET A 73 -18.70 -6.93 -11.42
CA MET A 73 -17.74 -5.93 -11.87
C MET A 73 -17.14 -6.22 -13.26
N ARG A 74 -17.37 -7.40 -13.82
CA ARG A 74 -16.94 -7.73 -15.19
C ARG A 74 -17.74 -6.99 -16.26
N ARG A 75 -18.91 -6.46 -15.91
CA ARG A 75 -19.74 -5.67 -16.84
C ARG A 75 -19.15 -4.30 -17.11
N LEU A 76 -18.41 -3.75 -16.13
CA LEU A 76 -17.78 -2.44 -16.23
C LEU A 76 -16.59 -2.47 -17.20
N SER A 77 -16.25 -1.30 -17.75
CA SER A 77 -15.08 -1.12 -18.59
C SER A 77 -13.79 -0.99 -17.76
N PHE A 78 -12.66 -1.10 -18.44
CA PHE A 78 -11.36 -0.84 -17.81
C PHE A 78 -11.28 0.61 -17.30
N GLU A 79 -11.76 1.54 -18.11
CA GLU A 79 -11.81 2.97 -17.79
C GLU A 79 -12.60 3.25 -16.50
N GLU A 80 -13.80 2.69 -16.37
CA GLU A 80 -14.63 2.85 -15.17
C GLU A 80 -13.94 2.34 -13.89
N HIS A 81 -13.15 1.28 -14.00
CA HIS A 81 -12.34 0.80 -12.87
C HIS A 81 -11.17 1.72 -12.56
N VAL A 82 -10.52 2.30 -13.58
CA VAL A 82 -9.43 3.26 -13.42
C VAL A 82 -9.94 4.54 -12.77
N GLU A 83 -11.07 5.07 -13.22
CA GLU A 83 -11.70 6.26 -12.65
C GLU A 83 -12.07 6.07 -11.17
N TYR A 84 -12.58 4.89 -10.81
CA TYR A 84 -12.90 4.57 -9.42
C TYR A 84 -11.67 4.41 -8.52
N LEU A 85 -10.61 3.75 -9.02
CA LEU A 85 -9.43 3.42 -8.23
C LEU A 85 -8.41 4.54 -8.16
N ASN A 86 -8.29 5.39 -9.19
CA ASN A 86 -7.30 6.46 -9.23
C ASN A 86 -7.34 7.42 -8.02
N PRO A 87 -8.49 7.91 -7.57
CA PRO A 87 -8.55 8.76 -6.37
C PRO A 87 -8.04 8.04 -5.12
N LYS A 88 -8.37 6.75 -4.98
CA LYS A 88 -7.91 5.92 -3.86
C LYS A 88 -6.41 5.68 -3.91
N ILE A 89 -5.88 5.31 -5.08
CA ILE A 89 -4.44 5.10 -5.30
C ILE A 89 -3.68 6.40 -4.98
N GLN A 90 -4.18 7.54 -5.46
CA GLN A 90 -3.56 8.82 -5.17
C GLN A 90 -3.60 9.17 -3.67
N GLY A 91 -4.71 8.92 -3.00
CA GLY A 91 -4.84 9.10 -1.55
C GLY A 91 -3.87 8.22 -0.78
N TRP A 92 -3.77 6.93 -1.12
CA TRP A 92 -2.81 6.02 -0.50
C TRP A 92 -1.37 6.43 -0.77
N ARG A 93 -1.04 6.85 -1.99
CA ARG A 93 0.27 7.37 -2.33
C ARG A 93 0.62 8.59 -1.47
N ASN A 94 -0.24 9.57 -1.43
CA ASN A 94 -0.01 10.81 -0.68
C ASN A 94 0.20 10.55 0.82
N TYR A 95 -0.51 9.56 1.37
CA TYR A 95 -0.44 9.25 2.79
C TYR A 95 0.73 8.33 3.18
N TYR A 96 0.99 7.28 2.39
CA TYR A 96 1.93 6.23 2.77
C TYR A 96 3.30 6.34 2.09
N TYR A 97 3.47 7.21 1.11
CA TYR A 97 4.74 7.33 0.40
C TYR A 97 5.81 7.96 1.28
N THR A 98 6.89 7.21 1.51
CA THR A 98 8.13 7.66 2.15
C THR A 98 9.31 7.07 1.38
N ALA A 99 10.51 7.61 1.59
CA ALA A 99 11.73 7.04 0.99
C ALA A 99 11.92 5.55 1.34
N TYR A 100 11.45 5.13 2.50
CA TYR A 100 11.57 3.74 2.99
C TYR A 100 10.42 2.82 2.58
N SER A 101 9.33 3.36 2.07
CA SER A 101 8.15 2.57 1.64
C SER A 101 8.19 2.16 0.17
N GLN A 102 9.13 2.66 -0.63
CA GLN A 102 9.19 2.43 -2.09
C GLN A 102 9.09 0.96 -2.49
N ARG A 103 9.85 0.09 -1.81
CA ARG A 103 9.83 -1.35 -2.11
C ARG A 103 8.46 -2.00 -1.86
N LYS A 104 7.76 -1.55 -0.82
CA LYS A 104 6.41 -2.02 -0.50
C LYS A 104 5.38 -1.46 -1.50
N MET A 105 5.52 -0.20 -1.87
CA MET A 105 4.69 0.44 -2.89
C MET A 105 4.82 -0.26 -4.25
N ALA A 106 6.03 -0.60 -4.68
CA ALA A 106 6.25 -1.38 -5.91
C ALA A 106 5.56 -2.75 -5.89
N LYS A 107 5.58 -3.44 -4.74
CA LYS A 107 4.86 -4.72 -4.57
C LYS A 107 3.35 -4.55 -4.64
N LEU A 108 2.81 -3.47 -4.09
CA LEU A 108 1.39 -3.16 -4.17
C LEU A 108 0.97 -2.77 -5.59
N ASP A 109 1.77 -2.01 -6.31
CA ASP A 109 1.54 -1.70 -7.72
C ASP A 109 1.50 -2.98 -8.57
N TRP A 110 2.41 -3.91 -8.31
CA TRP A 110 2.37 -5.23 -8.95
C TRP A 110 1.09 -5.99 -8.62
N TYR A 111 0.67 -5.96 -7.36
CA TYR A 111 -0.60 -6.59 -6.95
C TYR A 111 -1.81 -5.97 -7.67
N ILE A 112 -1.87 -4.64 -7.81
CA ILE A 112 -2.94 -3.95 -8.54
C ILE A 112 -2.97 -4.42 -10.00
N ARG A 113 -1.83 -4.47 -10.67
CA ARG A 113 -1.73 -4.98 -12.05
C ARG A 113 -2.19 -6.44 -12.18
N GLN A 114 -1.82 -7.30 -11.24
CA GLN A 114 -2.30 -8.68 -11.22
C GLN A 114 -3.82 -8.76 -11.07
N ARG A 115 -4.42 -7.91 -10.24
CA ARG A 115 -5.88 -7.88 -10.06
C ARG A 115 -6.59 -7.43 -11.32
N PHE A 116 -6.10 -6.41 -11.98
CA PHE A 116 -6.61 -5.99 -13.29
C PHE A 116 -6.46 -7.10 -14.34
N ALA A 117 -5.33 -7.79 -14.38
CA ALA A 117 -5.11 -8.88 -15.31
C ALA A 117 -6.06 -10.08 -15.07
N LYS A 118 -6.30 -10.41 -13.80
CA LYS A 118 -7.29 -11.44 -13.42
C LYS A 118 -8.72 -11.03 -13.79
N TRP A 119 -9.09 -9.79 -13.54
CA TRP A 119 -10.38 -9.24 -13.96
C TRP A 119 -10.54 -9.28 -15.48
N TYR A 120 -9.54 -8.80 -16.23
CA TYR A 120 -9.52 -8.79 -17.70
C TYR A 120 -9.63 -10.19 -18.27
N ALA A 121 -8.84 -11.14 -17.77
CA ALA A 121 -8.89 -12.52 -18.20
C ALA A 121 -10.29 -13.15 -18.00
N LYS A 122 -10.92 -12.90 -16.86
CA LYS A 122 -12.29 -13.36 -16.57
C LYS A 122 -13.32 -12.70 -17.47
N LYS A 123 -13.19 -11.41 -17.74
CA LYS A 123 -14.07 -10.65 -18.63
C LYS A 123 -14.03 -11.23 -20.06
N HIS A 124 -12.84 -11.55 -20.55
CA HIS A 124 -12.61 -12.07 -21.89
C HIS A 124 -12.53 -13.61 -21.97
N LYS A 125 -12.97 -14.31 -20.91
CA LYS A 125 -13.00 -15.79 -20.82
C LYS A 125 -11.65 -16.46 -21.13
N ARG A 126 -10.54 -15.80 -20.77
CA ARG A 126 -9.19 -16.33 -20.96
C ARG A 126 -8.82 -17.33 -19.86
N ARG A 127 -8.18 -18.43 -20.24
CA ARG A 127 -7.79 -19.48 -19.29
C ARG A 127 -6.70 -19.03 -18.30
N ARG A 128 -5.73 -18.24 -18.77
CA ARG A 128 -4.59 -17.78 -17.96
C ARG A 128 -4.56 -16.27 -17.88
N TRP A 129 -4.51 -15.72 -16.67
CA TRP A 129 -4.44 -14.27 -16.45
C TRP A 129 -3.09 -13.65 -16.85
N LEU A 130 -2.00 -14.44 -16.82
CA LEU A 130 -0.66 -14.00 -17.22
C LEU A 130 -0.62 -13.49 -18.65
N SER A 131 -1.37 -14.12 -19.56
CA SER A 131 -1.45 -13.68 -20.95
C SER A 131 -2.11 -12.30 -21.11
N SER A 132 -2.84 -11.85 -20.10
CA SER A 132 -3.52 -10.55 -20.11
C SER A 132 -2.69 -9.40 -19.55
N LEU A 133 -1.50 -9.67 -19.01
CA LEU A 133 -0.64 -8.62 -18.43
C LEU A 133 -0.18 -7.59 -19.46
N ARG A 134 0.07 -8.02 -20.69
CA ARG A 134 0.52 -7.13 -21.77
C ARG A 134 -0.57 -6.13 -22.14
N GLU A 135 -1.80 -6.62 -22.33
CA GLU A 135 -2.94 -5.78 -22.64
C GLU A 135 -3.30 -4.85 -21.50
N VAL A 136 -3.27 -5.35 -20.26
CA VAL A 136 -3.51 -4.53 -19.07
C VAL A 136 -2.45 -3.42 -18.94
N LYS A 137 -1.21 -3.69 -19.28
CA LYS A 137 -0.16 -2.67 -19.30
C LYS A 137 -0.47 -1.56 -20.32
N SER A 138 -0.86 -1.92 -21.54
CA SER A 138 -1.26 -0.96 -22.57
C SER A 138 -2.48 -0.14 -22.15
N LEU A 139 -3.52 -0.79 -21.62
CA LEU A 139 -4.73 -0.13 -21.13
C LEU A 139 -4.46 0.78 -19.93
N SER A 140 -3.55 0.38 -19.04
CA SER A 140 -3.13 1.20 -17.91
C SER A 140 -2.48 2.52 -18.34
N ILE A 141 -1.69 2.49 -19.41
CA ILE A 141 -1.09 3.68 -19.98
C ILE A 141 -2.15 4.52 -20.69
N GLN A 142 -3.00 3.88 -21.50
CA GLN A 142 -4.05 4.55 -22.27
C GLN A 142 -5.04 5.30 -21.39
N TYR A 143 -5.49 4.72 -20.30
CA TYR A 143 -6.49 5.28 -19.39
C TYR A 143 -5.90 5.96 -18.14
N GLY A 144 -4.58 6.05 -18.05
CA GLY A 144 -3.92 6.79 -16.99
C GLY A 144 -4.09 6.18 -15.60
N LEU A 145 -3.98 4.84 -15.48
CA LEU A 145 -3.96 4.19 -14.17
C LEU A 145 -2.78 4.70 -13.35
N LYS A 146 -3.06 5.28 -12.19
CA LYS A 146 -2.04 5.80 -11.27
C LYS A 146 -1.29 4.66 -10.57
N THR A 147 -0.10 5.00 -10.08
CA THR A 147 0.76 4.10 -9.30
C THR A 147 0.98 4.65 -7.90
N LEU A 148 1.30 3.75 -6.98
CA LEU A 148 1.67 4.11 -5.60
C LEU A 148 3.14 4.57 -5.51
N LEU A 149 3.98 4.10 -6.43
CA LEU A 149 5.39 4.43 -6.51
C LEU A 149 5.66 5.75 -7.22
#